data_e9c27f04c1cf098a74588029ec7df269
#
_entry.id   e9c27f04c1cf098a74588029ec7df269
#
_cell.length_a   1.000
_cell.length_b   1.000
_cell.length_c   1.000
_cell.angle_alpha   90.00
_cell.angle_beta   90.00
_cell.angle_gamma   90.00
#
_symmetry.space_group_name_H-M   'P 1'
#
loop_
_entity.id
_entity.type
_entity.pdbx_description
1 polymer ?
#
loop_
_entity_poly.entity_id
_entity_poly.type
_entity_poly.pdbx_seq_one_letter_code
_entity_poly.pdbx_strand_id
1 'polypeptide(L)'
;MTVGGPERMVGATSVREDEAVDRAIRPKRLADYVGQEQVKAQLEIFVQAAVKRGEALDHALIFGPPGLGKTTLANILASELGVNLRQTSGPVLERPGDLAALLTNLQPRDVLFIDEIHRLSPVVEEVLYPAMEDFQLDIMIGEGPAARSIKLALQPFTLIGATTRAGLLTSPLRDRFGIVQRLEFYTTGELERIVTRSASILGVPIDTGGATKIAQRSRGTPRITNRLLRRVRDFAEVKADGRIDEAVARAALDLLEVDPQGFDALDRKLLSTIIEKFDGGPVGIESLAAAIGEERGTLEDVIEPFLIQQGFLMRTARGRMATRAAYLHFGLKAPERGLANLPLFEPDK
;
A
#
# COMPACT_ATOMS: atom_id res chain seq x y z
N MET A 1 24.84 -2.80 -19.94
CA MET A 1 23.49 -3.12 -20.42
C MET A 1 22.90 -4.10 -19.42
N THR A 2 22.17 -3.60 -18.44
CA THR A 2 21.47 -4.43 -17.45
C THR A 2 20.21 -4.95 -18.11
N VAL A 3 20.18 -6.26 -18.36
CA VAL A 3 18.98 -6.95 -18.82
C VAL A 3 18.00 -6.93 -17.66
N GLY A 4 16.96 -6.10 -17.77
CA GLY A 4 15.86 -6.10 -16.82
C GLY A 4 15.21 -7.48 -16.80
N GLY A 5 15.12 -8.09 -15.62
CA GLY A 5 14.34 -9.31 -15.41
C GLY A 5 12.88 -9.09 -15.78
N PRO A 6 12.08 -10.17 -15.96
CA PRO A 6 10.68 -10.05 -16.34
C PRO A 6 9.92 -9.21 -15.31
N GLU A 7 9.30 -8.13 -15.78
CA GLU A 7 8.56 -7.21 -14.94
C GLU A 7 7.37 -7.92 -14.30
N ARG A 8 7.25 -7.81 -12.99
CA ARG A 8 6.20 -8.49 -12.21
C ARG A 8 4.81 -7.97 -12.59
N MET A 9 4.00 -8.78 -13.26
CA MET A 9 2.67 -8.39 -13.77
C MET A 9 1.65 -8.11 -12.67
N VAL A 10 1.80 -8.75 -11.52
CA VAL A 10 0.94 -8.57 -10.34
C VAL A 10 1.66 -7.80 -9.23
N GLY A 11 2.87 -7.31 -9.49
CA GLY A 11 3.67 -6.56 -8.53
C GLY A 11 3.07 -5.18 -8.19
N ALA A 12 3.44 -4.66 -7.03
CA ALA A 12 3.01 -3.35 -6.56
C ALA A 12 3.72 -2.17 -7.26
N THR A 13 4.78 -2.45 -8.06
CA THR A 13 5.55 -1.42 -8.77
C THR A 13 4.81 -0.96 -10.02
N SER A 14 4.63 0.34 -10.21
CA SER A 14 4.00 0.92 -11.41
C SER A 14 5.04 1.34 -12.44
N VAL A 15 4.69 1.24 -13.73
CA VAL A 15 5.46 1.82 -14.84
C VAL A 15 4.97 3.25 -15.07
N ARG A 16 5.84 4.16 -15.51
CA ARG A 16 5.50 5.60 -15.70
C ARG A 16 4.27 5.85 -16.60
N GLU A 17 4.07 5.04 -17.63
CA GLU A 17 2.91 5.14 -18.52
C GLU A 17 1.60 4.77 -17.81
N ASP A 18 1.66 3.84 -16.87
CA ASP A 18 0.53 3.41 -16.05
C ASP A 18 0.09 4.49 -15.05
N GLU A 19 1.00 5.38 -14.62
CA GLU A 19 0.69 6.40 -13.61
C GLU A 19 -0.30 7.46 -14.09
N ALA A 20 -0.25 7.84 -15.36
CA ALA A 20 -1.18 8.84 -15.91
C ALA A 20 -2.61 8.29 -15.96
N VAL A 21 -2.76 7.04 -16.40
CA VAL A 21 -4.05 6.34 -16.44
C VAL A 21 -4.56 6.10 -15.03
N ASP A 22 -3.67 5.67 -14.12
CA ASP A 22 -4.02 5.48 -12.71
C ASP A 22 -4.54 6.77 -12.06
N ARG A 23 -3.97 7.93 -12.40
CA ARG A 23 -4.45 9.23 -11.90
C ARG A 23 -5.85 9.55 -12.40
N ALA A 24 -6.17 9.21 -13.66
CA ALA A 24 -7.47 9.48 -14.27
C ALA A 24 -8.60 8.67 -13.61
N ILE A 25 -8.33 7.41 -13.23
CA ILE A 25 -9.33 6.53 -12.62
C ILE A 25 -9.42 6.67 -11.10
N ARG A 26 -8.49 7.40 -10.44
CA ARG A 26 -8.54 7.62 -8.99
C ARG A 26 -9.81 8.37 -8.60
N PRO A 27 -10.51 7.92 -7.53
CA PRO A 27 -11.62 8.67 -6.97
C PRO A 27 -11.13 10.02 -6.41
N LYS A 28 -11.94 11.06 -6.58
CA LYS A 28 -11.64 12.41 -6.12
C LYS A 28 -12.45 12.81 -4.88
N ARG A 29 -13.48 12.03 -4.52
CA ARG A 29 -14.36 12.28 -3.37
C ARG A 29 -14.48 11.02 -2.53
N LEU A 30 -14.78 11.18 -1.24
CA LEU A 30 -15.07 10.05 -0.34
C LEU A 30 -16.27 9.23 -0.83
N ALA A 31 -17.27 9.85 -1.42
CA ALA A 31 -18.44 9.16 -1.99
C ALA A 31 -18.06 8.19 -3.12
N ASP A 32 -17.03 8.51 -3.91
CA ASP A 32 -16.54 7.67 -5.02
C ASP A 32 -15.54 6.60 -4.57
N TYR A 33 -15.08 6.68 -3.33
CA TYR A 33 -14.10 5.76 -2.76
C TYR A 33 -14.80 4.47 -2.33
N VAL A 34 -14.54 3.38 -3.03
CA VAL A 34 -15.15 2.07 -2.78
C VAL A 34 -14.42 1.37 -1.64
N GLY A 35 -15.16 0.72 -0.76
CA GLY A 35 -14.63 -0.06 0.36
C GLY A 35 -14.16 0.78 1.55
N GLN A 36 -13.52 0.13 2.52
CA GLN A 36 -13.02 0.77 3.75
C GLN A 36 -14.12 1.56 4.49
N GLU A 37 -15.33 1.00 4.56
CA GLU A 37 -16.54 1.74 5.00
C GLU A 37 -16.40 2.38 6.39
N GLN A 38 -15.73 1.68 7.33
CA GLN A 38 -15.49 2.22 8.67
C GLN A 38 -14.54 3.42 8.65
N VAL A 39 -13.46 3.32 7.88
CA VAL A 39 -12.48 4.40 7.68
C VAL A 39 -13.15 5.62 7.04
N LYS A 40 -13.96 5.39 6.00
CA LYS A 40 -14.73 6.45 5.33
C LYS A 40 -15.65 7.18 6.29
N ALA A 41 -16.48 6.44 7.05
CA ALA A 41 -17.44 7.02 7.98
C ALA A 41 -16.75 7.91 9.04
N GLN A 42 -15.62 7.48 9.57
CA GLN A 42 -14.84 8.27 10.52
C GLN A 42 -14.24 9.53 9.88
N LEU A 43 -13.59 9.37 8.73
CA LEU A 43 -12.95 10.50 8.03
C LEU A 43 -13.97 11.53 7.56
N GLU A 44 -15.17 11.10 7.14
CA GLU A 44 -16.24 12.01 6.75
C GLU A 44 -16.65 12.92 7.90
N ILE A 45 -16.80 12.37 9.11
CA ILE A 45 -17.11 13.15 10.32
C ILE A 45 -16.01 14.16 10.62
N PHE A 46 -14.74 13.71 10.60
CA PHE A 46 -13.62 14.56 10.95
C PHE A 46 -13.41 15.70 9.93
N VAL A 47 -13.53 15.39 8.63
CA VAL A 47 -13.44 16.39 7.56
C VAL A 47 -14.57 17.41 7.65
N GLN A 48 -15.81 16.96 7.82
CA GLN A 48 -16.96 17.86 7.96
C GLN A 48 -16.81 18.78 9.19
N ALA A 49 -16.31 18.24 10.30
CA ALA A 49 -16.08 19.04 11.50
C ALA A 49 -14.97 20.10 11.29
N ALA A 50 -13.84 19.73 10.68
CA ALA A 50 -12.76 20.65 10.36
C ALA A 50 -13.22 21.78 9.41
N VAL A 51 -13.93 21.42 8.34
CA VAL A 51 -14.50 22.38 7.39
C VAL A 51 -15.49 23.34 8.08
N LYS A 52 -16.37 22.82 8.93
CA LYS A 52 -17.34 23.63 9.66
C LYS A 52 -16.69 24.62 10.63
N ARG A 53 -15.59 24.24 11.27
CA ARG A 53 -14.83 25.12 12.18
C ARG A 53 -13.88 26.06 11.45
N GLY A 54 -13.56 25.79 10.17
CA GLY A 54 -12.57 26.53 9.39
C GLY A 54 -11.13 26.28 9.86
N GLU A 55 -10.87 25.13 10.47
CA GLU A 55 -9.58 24.72 11.04
C GLU A 55 -8.87 23.71 10.15
N ALA A 56 -7.55 23.53 10.39
CA ALA A 56 -6.83 22.38 9.83
C ALA A 56 -7.38 21.09 10.43
N LEU A 57 -7.40 20.00 9.63
CA LEU A 57 -7.70 18.67 10.14
C LEU A 57 -6.57 18.20 11.05
N ASP A 58 -6.87 17.44 12.09
CA ASP A 58 -5.86 16.78 12.90
C ASP A 58 -4.90 15.94 12.02
N HIS A 59 -3.64 15.83 12.45
CA HIS A 59 -2.66 15.03 11.74
C HIS A 59 -3.12 13.58 11.64
N ALA A 60 -2.99 12.98 10.45
CA ALA A 60 -3.52 11.66 10.17
C ALA A 60 -2.40 10.68 9.74
N LEU A 61 -2.40 9.49 10.33
CA LEU A 61 -1.56 8.36 9.93
C LEU A 61 -2.41 7.33 9.20
N ILE A 62 -2.06 7.02 7.96
CA ILE A 62 -2.73 6.00 7.15
C ILE A 62 -1.74 4.87 6.88
N PHE A 63 -2.03 3.67 7.38
CA PHE A 63 -1.12 2.55 7.22
C PHE A 63 -1.81 1.29 6.70
N GLY A 64 -1.03 0.38 6.15
CA GLY A 64 -1.50 -0.89 5.59
C GLY A 64 -0.67 -1.33 4.39
N PRO A 65 -0.90 -2.54 3.86
CA PRO A 65 -0.21 -3.09 2.71
C PRO A 65 -0.12 -2.13 1.51
N PRO A 66 0.85 -2.34 0.60
CA PRO A 66 0.96 -1.50 -0.60
C PRO A 66 -0.24 -1.69 -1.52
N GLY A 67 -0.60 -0.65 -2.29
CA GLY A 67 -1.66 -0.72 -3.30
C GLY A 67 -3.09 -0.56 -2.80
N LEU A 68 -3.31 -0.33 -1.50
CA LEU A 68 -4.65 -0.17 -0.90
C LEU A 68 -5.26 1.24 -1.03
N GLY A 69 -4.52 2.21 -1.56
CA GLY A 69 -5.06 3.55 -1.81
C GLY A 69 -4.70 4.61 -0.77
N LYS A 70 -3.63 4.46 0.04
CA LYS A 70 -3.18 5.46 1.03
C LYS A 70 -3.00 6.86 0.41
N THR A 71 -2.25 6.95 -0.68
CA THR A 71 -2.04 8.20 -1.44
C THR A 71 -3.34 8.74 -2.03
N THR A 72 -4.23 7.85 -2.50
CA THR A 72 -5.55 8.24 -3.03
C THR A 72 -6.39 8.88 -1.93
N LEU A 73 -6.40 8.28 -0.74
CA LEU A 73 -7.16 8.81 0.39
C LEU A 73 -6.64 10.18 0.84
N ALA A 74 -5.31 10.39 0.85
CA ALA A 74 -4.72 11.71 1.14
C ALA A 74 -5.16 12.78 0.12
N ASN A 75 -5.20 12.42 -1.17
CA ASN A 75 -5.72 13.33 -2.22
C ASN A 75 -7.20 13.67 -2.03
N ILE A 76 -8.01 12.67 -1.68
CA ILE A 76 -9.44 12.86 -1.39
C ILE A 76 -9.61 13.80 -0.20
N LEU A 77 -8.89 13.57 0.90
CA LEU A 77 -8.98 14.41 2.10
C LEU A 77 -8.66 15.88 1.79
N ALA A 78 -7.58 16.16 1.07
CA ALA A 78 -7.24 17.52 0.65
C ALA A 78 -8.33 18.13 -0.24
N SER A 79 -8.91 17.35 -1.16
CA SER A 79 -10.01 17.78 -2.03
C SER A 79 -11.28 18.10 -1.25
N GLU A 80 -11.66 17.26 -0.28
CA GLU A 80 -12.85 17.46 0.58
C GLU A 80 -12.66 18.65 1.55
N LEU A 81 -11.43 18.88 2.02
CA LEU A 81 -11.08 20.06 2.82
C LEU A 81 -11.01 21.36 2.01
N GLY A 82 -10.96 21.25 0.66
CA GLY A 82 -10.83 22.41 -0.23
C GLY A 82 -9.49 23.13 -0.14
N VAL A 83 -8.40 22.39 0.09
CA VAL A 83 -7.03 22.93 0.31
C VAL A 83 -6.02 22.28 -0.64
N ASN A 84 -4.81 22.86 -0.70
CA ASN A 84 -3.74 22.29 -1.52
C ASN A 84 -3.12 21.07 -0.85
N LEU A 85 -2.67 20.13 -1.67
CA LEU A 85 -1.89 18.97 -1.27
C LEU A 85 -0.44 19.13 -1.73
N ARG A 86 0.50 19.14 -0.79
CA ARG A 86 1.92 18.98 -1.06
C ARG A 86 2.30 17.54 -0.79
N GLN A 87 2.98 16.91 -1.75
CA GLN A 87 3.36 15.49 -1.66
C GLN A 87 4.86 15.33 -1.67
N THR A 88 5.35 14.51 -0.77
CA THR A 88 6.74 14.05 -0.71
C THR A 88 6.80 12.61 -0.19
N SER A 89 8.00 12.09 0.02
CA SER A 89 8.20 10.77 0.64
C SER A 89 9.35 10.81 1.63
N GLY A 90 9.36 9.90 2.60
CA GLY A 90 10.41 9.79 3.60
C GLY A 90 11.81 9.75 3.00
N PRO A 91 12.09 8.89 1.98
CA PRO A 91 13.40 8.82 1.33
C PRO A 91 13.89 10.10 0.64
N VAL A 92 12.99 10.99 0.26
CA VAL A 92 13.32 12.27 -0.41
C VAL A 92 13.73 13.33 0.62
N LEU A 93 13.26 13.21 1.84
CA LEU A 93 13.56 14.14 2.95
C LEU A 93 14.85 13.70 3.66
N GLU A 94 15.99 14.00 3.06
CA GLU A 94 17.29 13.58 3.60
C GLU A 94 17.78 14.51 4.71
N ARG A 95 17.44 15.78 4.65
CA ARG A 95 17.95 16.83 5.55
C ARG A 95 16.82 17.61 6.20
N PRO A 96 17.01 18.12 7.42
CA PRO A 96 16.06 19.03 8.08
C PRO A 96 15.62 20.22 7.23
N GLY A 97 16.54 20.76 6.42
CA GLY A 97 16.26 21.88 5.51
C GLY A 97 15.26 21.55 4.41
N ASP A 98 15.21 20.31 3.94
CA ASP A 98 14.26 19.89 2.90
C ASP A 98 12.82 19.91 3.45
N LEU A 99 12.65 19.43 4.68
CA LEU A 99 11.36 19.48 5.38
C LEU A 99 10.97 20.93 5.73
N ALA A 100 11.93 21.72 6.25
CA ALA A 100 11.69 23.14 6.58
C ALA A 100 11.22 23.93 5.35
N ALA A 101 11.86 23.73 4.19
CA ALA A 101 11.46 24.38 2.95
C ALA A 101 10.04 24.01 2.51
N LEU A 102 9.61 22.76 2.71
CA LEU A 102 8.22 22.36 2.41
C LEU A 102 7.23 23.02 3.39
N LEU A 103 7.52 22.98 4.70
CA LEU A 103 6.62 23.47 5.73
C LEU A 103 6.42 24.99 5.67
N THR A 104 7.48 25.75 5.39
CA THR A 104 7.41 27.23 5.27
C THR A 104 6.64 27.73 4.05
N ASN A 105 6.47 26.87 3.04
CA ASN A 105 5.71 27.16 1.81
C ASN A 105 4.24 26.71 1.86
N LEU A 106 3.77 26.14 2.98
CA LEU A 106 2.37 25.76 3.14
C LEU A 106 1.50 26.98 3.39
N GLN A 107 0.33 26.99 2.77
CA GLN A 107 -0.72 27.95 3.06
C GLN A 107 -1.56 27.46 4.27
N PRO A 108 -2.32 28.35 4.92
CA PRO A 108 -3.18 27.94 6.03
C PRO A 108 -4.08 26.78 5.67
N ARG A 109 -4.06 25.72 6.50
CA ARG A 109 -4.82 24.46 6.37
C ARG A 109 -4.39 23.53 5.23
N ASP A 110 -3.33 23.85 4.48
CA ASP A 110 -2.79 22.94 3.46
C ASP A 110 -2.49 21.57 4.04
N VAL A 111 -2.50 20.56 3.19
CA VAL A 111 -2.14 19.19 3.54
C VAL A 111 -0.73 18.90 3.05
N LEU A 112 0.14 18.47 3.96
CA LEU A 112 1.43 17.85 3.63
C LEU A 112 1.27 16.33 3.71
N PHE A 113 1.50 15.64 2.61
CA PHE A 113 1.51 14.19 2.53
C PHE A 113 2.93 13.65 2.44
N ILE A 114 3.31 12.77 3.38
CA ILE A 114 4.60 12.09 3.39
C ILE A 114 4.36 10.59 3.21
N ASP A 115 4.70 10.05 2.03
CA ASP A 115 4.64 8.61 1.80
C ASP A 115 5.88 7.92 2.41
N GLU A 116 5.72 6.68 2.82
CA GLU A 116 6.77 5.88 3.51
C GLU A 116 7.42 6.68 4.66
N ILE A 117 6.60 7.31 5.48
CA ILE A 117 7.04 8.20 6.58
C ILE A 117 7.97 7.50 7.59
N HIS A 118 7.89 6.16 7.72
CA HIS A 118 8.80 5.36 8.56
C HIS A 118 10.25 5.35 8.08
N ARG A 119 10.53 5.93 6.90
CA ARG A 119 11.88 6.05 6.32
C ARG A 119 12.49 7.43 6.55
N LEU A 120 11.85 8.29 7.31
CA LEU A 120 12.45 9.54 7.76
C LEU A 120 13.68 9.26 8.62
N SER A 121 14.73 10.08 8.46
CA SER A 121 15.87 10.01 9.37
C SER A 121 15.50 10.61 10.74
N PRO A 122 16.11 10.16 11.85
CA PRO A 122 15.83 10.71 13.18
C PRO A 122 15.95 12.22 13.26
N VAL A 123 16.93 12.80 12.56
CA VAL A 123 17.17 14.26 12.56
C VAL A 123 16.02 15.01 11.87
N VAL A 124 15.41 14.44 10.85
CA VAL A 124 14.23 15.02 10.18
C VAL A 124 12.97 14.83 11.03
N GLU A 125 12.82 13.70 11.70
CA GLU A 125 11.74 13.48 12.66
C GLU A 125 11.73 14.52 13.80
N GLU A 126 12.90 14.83 14.36
CA GLU A 126 13.04 15.82 15.43
C GLU A 126 12.54 17.22 15.04
N VAL A 127 12.72 17.61 13.77
CA VAL A 127 12.18 18.87 13.24
C VAL A 127 10.66 18.80 13.06
N LEU A 128 10.14 17.62 12.77
CA LEU A 128 8.71 17.42 12.55
C LEU A 128 7.89 17.54 13.83
N TYR A 129 8.44 17.16 14.98
CA TYR A 129 7.72 17.19 16.25
C TYR A 129 7.18 18.58 16.64
N PRO A 130 7.99 19.64 16.77
CA PRO A 130 7.48 20.97 17.09
C PRO A 130 6.60 21.55 15.97
N ALA A 131 6.84 21.14 14.72
CA ALA A 131 5.99 21.54 13.60
C ALA A 131 4.57 20.98 13.71
N MET A 132 4.42 19.75 14.21
CA MET A 132 3.11 19.11 14.41
C MET A 132 2.40 19.61 15.68
N GLU A 133 3.12 19.82 16.77
CA GLU A 133 2.52 20.20 18.06
C GLU A 133 2.19 21.69 18.15
N ASP A 134 3.17 22.53 17.81
CA ASP A 134 3.12 23.98 18.07
C ASP A 134 3.06 24.83 16.80
N PHE A 135 3.07 24.20 15.61
CA PHE A 135 3.23 24.89 14.33
C PHE A 135 4.46 25.81 14.33
N GLN A 136 5.59 25.29 14.80
CA GLN A 136 6.85 26.01 14.88
C GLN A 136 8.00 25.17 14.34
N LEU A 137 9.00 25.83 13.76
CA LEU A 137 10.28 25.24 13.41
C LEU A 137 11.39 25.86 14.24
N ASP A 138 12.25 25.02 14.81
CA ASP A 138 13.48 25.45 15.43
C ASP A 138 14.62 25.41 14.41
N ILE A 139 15.09 26.57 13.96
CA ILE A 139 16.16 26.70 12.98
C ILE A 139 17.44 27.17 13.66
N MET A 140 18.52 26.39 13.53
CA MET A 140 19.84 26.82 13.97
C MET A 140 20.47 27.70 12.92
N ILE A 141 20.83 28.95 13.30
CA ILE A 141 21.55 29.89 12.44
C ILE A 141 22.96 30.13 13.01
N GLY A 142 23.96 29.98 12.14
CA GLY A 142 25.38 30.08 12.50
C GLY A 142 26.01 28.74 12.83
N GLU A 143 27.30 28.75 13.07
CA GLU A 143 28.11 27.57 13.39
C GLU A 143 28.85 27.71 14.71
N GLY A 144 29.13 26.60 15.36
CA GLY A 144 29.90 26.53 16.61
C GLY A 144 29.21 27.22 17.80
N PRO A 145 29.96 27.74 18.78
CA PRO A 145 29.41 28.34 20.01
C PRO A 145 28.56 29.59 19.81
N ALA A 146 28.59 30.21 18.63
CA ALA A 146 27.79 31.39 18.28
C ALA A 146 26.47 31.02 17.58
N ALA A 147 26.18 29.74 17.37
CA ALA A 147 24.93 29.29 16.79
C ALA A 147 23.75 29.71 17.68
N ARG A 148 22.68 30.22 17.06
CA ARG A 148 21.45 30.63 17.73
C ARG A 148 20.27 29.87 17.16
N SER A 149 19.39 29.38 18.04
CA SER A 149 18.09 28.84 17.62
C SER A 149 17.12 30.02 17.42
N ILE A 150 16.44 29.98 16.25
CA ILE A 150 15.33 30.91 15.95
C ILE A 150 14.09 30.03 15.74
N LYS A 151 13.00 30.40 16.43
CA LYS A 151 11.68 29.80 16.25
C LYS A 151 10.95 30.52 15.14
N LEU A 152 10.63 29.76 14.08
CA LEU A 152 9.83 30.24 12.96
C LEU A 152 8.40 29.71 13.10
N ALA A 153 7.43 30.60 13.16
CA ALA A 153 6.02 30.20 13.17
C ALA A 153 5.58 29.71 11.79
N LEU A 154 4.86 28.58 11.77
CA LEU A 154 4.25 28.00 10.60
C LEU A 154 2.76 28.32 10.54
N GLN A 155 2.19 28.27 9.35
CA GLN A 155 0.73 28.24 9.21
C GLN A 155 0.20 26.90 9.73
N PRO A 156 -0.98 26.86 10.40
CA PRO A 156 -1.63 25.60 10.75
C PRO A 156 -1.86 24.76 9.51
N PHE A 157 -1.41 23.51 9.54
CA PHE A 157 -1.46 22.55 8.44
C PHE A 157 -1.87 21.17 8.92
N THR A 158 -2.25 20.31 8.01
CA THR A 158 -2.48 18.90 8.29
C THR A 158 -1.34 18.06 7.73
N LEU A 159 -0.68 17.26 8.57
CA LEU A 159 0.22 16.21 8.13
C LEU A 159 -0.55 14.93 7.91
N ILE A 160 -0.44 14.33 6.73
CA ILE A 160 -0.89 12.96 6.46
C ILE A 160 0.34 12.09 6.22
N GLY A 161 0.67 11.24 7.18
CA GLY A 161 1.72 10.23 7.05
C GLY A 161 1.17 8.94 6.48
N ALA A 162 1.85 8.36 5.49
CA ALA A 162 1.52 7.03 4.99
C ALA A 162 2.68 6.06 5.19
N THR A 163 2.36 4.81 5.54
CA THR A 163 3.37 3.77 5.73
C THR A 163 2.83 2.37 5.44
N THR A 164 3.68 1.49 4.95
CA THR A 164 3.43 0.05 4.89
C THR A 164 3.81 -0.64 6.19
N ARG A 165 4.67 -0.03 7.01
CA ARG A 165 5.31 -0.61 8.20
C ARG A 165 5.10 0.28 9.44
N ALA A 166 3.86 0.34 9.94
CA ALA A 166 3.53 1.17 11.12
C ALA A 166 4.37 0.83 12.36
N GLY A 167 4.82 -0.42 12.50
CA GLY A 167 5.67 -0.85 13.62
C GLY A 167 7.10 -0.30 13.58
N LEU A 168 7.54 0.30 12.46
CA LEU A 168 8.85 0.96 12.36
C LEU A 168 8.81 2.46 12.69
N LEU A 169 7.62 3.03 12.88
CA LEU A 169 7.50 4.41 13.37
C LEU A 169 7.94 4.48 14.83
N THR A 170 8.66 5.54 15.15
CA THR A 170 9.00 5.85 16.55
C THR A 170 7.72 6.16 17.32
N SER A 171 7.67 5.80 18.62
CA SER A 171 6.51 6.12 19.45
C SER A 171 6.24 7.63 19.51
N PRO A 172 7.26 8.52 19.65
CA PRO A 172 7.04 9.94 19.65
C PRO A 172 6.36 10.47 18.38
N LEU A 173 6.72 9.97 17.21
CA LEU A 173 6.07 10.38 15.96
C LEU A 173 4.64 9.86 15.88
N ARG A 174 4.42 8.59 16.23
CA ARG A 174 3.10 7.97 16.15
C ARG A 174 2.08 8.63 17.07
N ASP A 175 2.48 9.00 18.29
CA ASP A 175 1.59 9.56 19.30
C ASP A 175 1.11 10.98 18.94
N ARG A 176 1.75 11.63 17.96
CA ARG A 176 1.36 12.96 17.44
C ARG A 176 0.26 12.90 16.37
N PHE A 177 -0.10 11.73 15.92
CA PHE A 177 -1.22 11.58 14.99
C PHE A 177 -2.54 11.41 15.75
N GLY A 178 -3.41 12.42 15.67
CA GLY A 178 -4.75 12.40 16.29
C GLY A 178 -5.70 11.43 15.55
N ILE A 179 -5.45 11.19 14.26
CA ILE A 179 -6.26 10.29 13.42
C ILE A 179 -5.36 9.14 12.95
N VAL A 180 -5.71 7.90 13.30
CA VAL A 180 -4.95 6.71 12.88
C VAL A 180 -5.88 5.76 12.13
N GLN A 181 -5.58 5.50 10.85
CA GLN A 181 -6.41 4.68 9.98
C GLN A 181 -5.62 3.52 9.40
N ARG A 182 -6.12 2.31 9.63
CA ARG A 182 -5.59 1.10 9.02
C ARG A 182 -6.42 0.74 7.80
N LEU A 183 -5.77 0.61 6.64
CA LEU A 183 -6.41 0.09 5.43
C LEU A 183 -6.24 -1.42 5.37
N GLU A 184 -7.31 -2.09 5.02
CA GLU A 184 -7.36 -3.54 4.88
C GLU A 184 -7.49 -3.95 3.42
N PHE A 185 -7.22 -5.23 3.14
CA PHE A 185 -7.45 -5.75 1.80
C PHE A 185 -8.95 -5.70 1.46
N TYR A 186 -9.22 -5.42 0.19
CA TYR A 186 -10.57 -5.33 -0.33
C TYR A 186 -11.16 -6.72 -0.58
N THR A 187 -12.45 -6.84 -0.36
CA THR A 187 -13.22 -8.03 -0.77
C THR A 187 -13.36 -8.11 -2.28
N THR A 188 -13.62 -9.30 -2.81
CA THR A 188 -13.86 -9.47 -4.26
C THR A 188 -14.99 -8.58 -4.76
N GLY A 189 -16.08 -8.44 -4.01
CA GLY A 189 -17.21 -7.59 -4.41
C GLY A 189 -16.88 -6.08 -4.43
N GLU A 190 -16.01 -5.60 -3.54
CA GLU A 190 -15.51 -4.23 -3.58
C GLU A 190 -14.60 -4.02 -4.80
N LEU A 191 -13.72 -4.99 -5.10
CA LEU A 191 -12.86 -4.92 -6.28
C LEU A 191 -13.66 -5.01 -7.59
N GLU A 192 -14.74 -5.78 -7.65
CA GLU A 192 -15.67 -5.80 -8.77
C GLU A 192 -16.26 -4.41 -9.07
N ARG A 193 -16.69 -3.71 -8.00
CA ARG A 193 -17.17 -2.32 -8.13
C ARG A 193 -16.08 -1.39 -8.64
N ILE A 194 -14.83 -1.57 -8.19
CA ILE A 194 -13.67 -0.81 -8.66
C ILE A 194 -13.39 -1.11 -10.13
N VAL A 195 -13.39 -2.39 -10.56
CA VAL A 195 -13.22 -2.79 -11.97
C VAL A 195 -14.26 -2.12 -12.85
N THR A 196 -15.55 -2.28 -12.48
CA THR A 196 -16.67 -1.75 -13.28
C THR A 196 -16.59 -0.23 -13.41
N ARG A 197 -16.31 0.48 -12.30
CA ARG A 197 -16.12 1.92 -12.32
C ARG A 197 -14.91 2.34 -13.18
N SER A 198 -13.78 1.66 -13.03
CA SER A 198 -12.57 1.98 -13.80
C SER A 198 -12.75 1.69 -15.28
N ALA A 199 -13.40 0.58 -15.64
CA ALA A 199 -13.74 0.24 -17.02
C ALA A 199 -14.64 1.29 -17.66
N SER A 200 -15.66 1.77 -16.94
CA SER A 200 -16.55 2.86 -17.40
C SER A 200 -15.78 4.14 -17.69
N ILE A 201 -14.84 4.53 -16.80
CA ILE A 201 -14.02 5.74 -16.99
C ILE A 201 -13.08 5.58 -18.20
N LEU A 202 -12.56 4.37 -18.42
CA LEU A 202 -11.67 4.06 -19.56
C LEU A 202 -12.43 3.79 -20.86
N GLY A 203 -13.77 3.79 -20.85
CA GLY A 203 -14.58 3.50 -22.03
C GLY A 203 -14.51 2.03 -22.48
N VAL A 204 -14.19 1.10 -21.59
CA VAL A 204 -14.02 -0.33 -21.87
C VAL A 204 -15.32 -1.08 -21.57
N PRO A 205 -15.98 -1.70 -22.54
CA PRO A 205 -17.15 -2.54 -22.31
C PRO A 205 -16.76 -3.79 -21.51
N ILE A 206 -17.35 -3.98 -20.35
CA ILE A 206 -17.12 -5.13 -19.49
C ILE A 206 -18.45 -5.66 -18.93
N ASP A 207 -18.60 -6.97 -18.86
CA ASP A 207 -19.73 -7.59 -18.16
C ASP A 207 -19.36 -7.99 -16.73
N THR A 208 -20.35 -8.44 -15.98
CA THR A 208 -20.17 -8.86 -14.57
C THR A 208 -19.20 -10.03 -14.46
N GLY A 209 -19.25 -11.00 -15.38
CA GLY A 209 -18.37 -12.16 -15.39
C GLY A 209 -16.89 -11.78 -15.56
N GLY A 210 -16.60 -10.88 -16.53
CA GLY A 210 -15.27 -10.32 -16.74
C GLY A 210 -14.77 -9.54 -15.54
N ALA A 211 -15.63 -8.68 -14.95
CA ALA A 211 -15.28 -7.90 -13.76
C ALA A 211 -14.96 -8.81 -12.56
N THR A 212 -15.78 -9.85 -12.33
CA THR A 212 -15.57 -10.85 -11.26
C THR A 212 -14.24 -11.57 -11.43
N LYS A 213 -13.89 -12.01 -12.65
CA LYS A 213 -12.62 -12.72 -12.89
C LYS A 213 -11.41 -11.85 -12.63
N ILE A 214 -11.43 -10.58 -13.02
CA ILE A 214 -10.36 -9.62 -12.71
C ILE A 214 -10.27 -9.41 -11.20
N ALA A 215 -11.40 -9.17 -10.54
CA ALA A 215 -11.46 -8.93 -9.10
C ALA A 215 -10.91 -10.10 -8.28
N GLN A 216 -11.28 -11.33 -8.60
CA GLN A 216 -10.82 -12.55 -7.95
C GLN A 216 -9.29 -12.70 -7.98
N ARG A 217 -8.64 -12.32 -9.09
CA ARG A 217 -7.18 -12.43 -9.25
C ARG A 217 -6.41 -11.17 -8.84
N SER A 218 -7.10 -10.17 -8.26
CA SER A 218 -6.53 -8.85 -7.93
C SER A 218 -5.86 -8.77 -6.54
N ARG A 219 -5.70 -9.87 -5.82
CA ARG A 219 -4.99 -9.93 -4.53
C ARG A 219 -5.51 -8.95 -3.48
N GLY A 220 -6.79 -8.64 -3.48
CA GLY A 220 -7.37 -7.71 -2.51
C GLY A 220 -6.91 -6.25 -2.67
N THR A 221 -6.30 -5.84 -3.79
CA THR A 221 -5.73 -4.50 -3.92
C THR A 221 -6.21 -3.74 -5.16
N PRO A 222 -6.70 -2.50 -5.02
CA PRO A 222 -7.15 -1.67 -6.15
C PRO A 222 -6.07 -1.41 -7.22
N ARG A 223 -4.80 -1.28 -6.80
CA ARG A 223 -3.68 -1.07 -7.74
C ARG A 223 -3.53 -2.24 -8.71
N ILE A 224 -3.55 -3.47 -8.19
CA ILE A 224 -3.45 -4.68 -9.02
C ILE A 224 -4.71 -4.82 -9.86
N THR A 225 -5.89 -4.57 -9.30
CA THR A 225 -7.17 -4.58 -10.02
C THR A 225 -7.12 -3.70 -11.27
N ASN A 226 -6.71 -2.46 -11.14
CA ASN A 226 -6.61 -1.53 -12.26
C ASN A 226 -5.54 -1.93 -13.26
N ARG A 227 -4.42 -2.48 -12.79
CA ARG A 227 -3.36 -3.00 -13.66
C ARG A 227 -3.83 -4.20 -14.47
N LEU A 228 -4.50 -5.16 -13.84
CA LEU A 228 -5.07 -6.31 -14.54
C LEU A 228 -6.15 -5.90 -15.53
N LEU A 229 -7.04 -4.98 -15.16
CA LEU A 229 -8.06 -4.44 -16.06
C LEU A 229 -7.44 -3.88 -17.35
N ARG A 230 -6.36 -3.11 -17.25
CA ARG A 230 -5.65 -2.58 -18.43
C ARG A 230 -5.07 -3.68 -19.31
N ARG A 231 -4.42 -4.67 -18.72
CA ARG A 231 -3.84 -5.79 -19.50
C ARG A 231 -4.93 -6.64 -20.15
N VAL A 232 -6.03 -6.87 -19.46
CA VAL A 232 -7.19 -7.58 -20.02
C VAL A 232 -7.83 -6.76 -21.14
N ARG A 233 -7.90 -5.42 -21.01
CA ARG A 233 -8.35 -4.53 -22.08
C ARG A 233 -7.45 -4.67 -23.32
N ASP A 234 -6.12 -4.54 -23.14
CA ASP A 234 -5.16 -4.67 -24.24
C ASP A 234 -5.32 -6.03 -24.97
N PHE A 235 -5.57 -7.11 -24.22
CA PHE A 235 -5.87 -8.43 -24.80
C PHE A 235 -7.20 -8.42 -25.55
N ALA A 236 -8.26 -7.83 -24.99
CA ALA A 236 -9.57 -7.77 -25.61
C ALA A 236 -9.54 -6.99 -26.95
N GLU A 237 -8.81 -5.89 -27.00
CA GLU A 237 -8.63 -5.06 -28.22
C GLU A 237 -7.88 -5.81 -29.32
N VAL A 238 -6.92 -6.70 -28.98
CA VAL A 238 -6.06 -7.37 -29.97
C VAL A 238 -6.59 -8.76 -30.35
N LYS A 239 -7.19 -9.48 -29.40
CA LYS A 239 -7.57 -10.90 -29.55
C LYS A 239 -9.06 -11.16 -29.53
N ALA A 240 -9.87 -10.14 -29.24
CA ALA A 240 -11.32 -10.22 -29.21
C ALA A 240 -11.94 -8.99 -29.92
N ASP A 241 -13.19 -8.69 -29.63
CA ASP A 241 -13.95 -7.56 -30.20
C ASP A 241 -13.86 -6.26 -29.37
N GLY A 242 -12.92 -6.17 -28.44
CA GLY A 242 -12.76 -5.04 -27.53
C GLY A 242 -13.66 -5.08 -26.31
N ARG A 243 -14.52 -6.10 -26.16
CA ARG A 243 -15.36 -6.34 -24.98
C ARG A 243 -14.72 -7.34 -24.03
N ILE A 244 -14.86 -7.11 -22.75
CA ILE A 244 -14.38 -8.00 -21.71
C ILE A 244 -15.55 -8.79 -21.12
N ASP A 245 -15.66 -10.05 -21.51
CA ASP A 245 -16.53 -11.04 -20.87
C ASP A 245 -15.68 -11.99 -19.98
N GLU A 246 -16.35 -12.95 -19.33
CA GLU A 246 -15.68 -13.94 -18.50
C GLU A 246 -14.61 -14.76 -19.27
N ALA A 247 -14.88 -15.12 -20.51
CA ALA A 247 -13.97 -15.94 -21.30
C ALA A 247 -12.71 -15.15 -21.71
N VAL A 248 -12.90 -13.93 -22.17
CA VAL A 248 -11.81 -12.99 -22.52
C VAL A 248 -10.97 -12.69 -21.29
N ALA A 249 -11.60 -12.34 -20.16
CA ALA A 249 -10.88 -12.05 -18.93
C ALA A 249 -10.05 -13.25 -18.47
N ARG A 250 -10.60 -14.47 -18.50
CA ARG A 250 -9.89 -15.69 -18.14
C ARG A 250 -8.71 -15.94 -19.06
N ALA A 251 -8.91 -15.91 -20.37
CA ALA A 251 -7.86 -16.15 -21.35
C ALA A 251 -6.70 -15.15 -21.22
N ALA A 252 -7.02 -13.86 -21.01
CA ALA A 252 -6.02 -12.82 -20.78
C ALA A 252 -5.22 -13.07 -19.49
N LEU A 253 -5.89 -13.37 -18.39
CA LEU A 253 -5.25 -13.59 -17.09
C LEU A 253 -4.40 -14.87 -17.07
N ASP A 254 -4.82 -15.90 -17.79
CA ASP A 254 -4.04 -17.13 -17.97
C ASP A 254 -2.77 -16.86 -18.81
N LEU A 255 -2.87 -16.04 -19.87
CA LEU A 255 -1.71 -15.58 -20.65
C LEU A 255 -0.71 -14.78 -19.81
N LEU A 256 -1.21 -14.01 -18.82
CA LEU A 256 -0.41 -13.25 -17.87
C LEU A 256 0.16 -14.11 -16.72
N GLU A 257 -0.06 -15.43 -16.76
CA GLU A 257 0.36 -16.37 -15.72
C GLU A 257 -0.15 -16.04 -14.31
N VAL A 258 -1.28 -15.34 -14.21
CA VAL A 258 -1.97 -15.07 -12.94
C VAL A 258 -2.96 -16.19 -12.70
N ASP A 259 -2.75 -16.98 -11.68
CA ASP A 259 -3.59 -18.14 -11.38
C ASP A 259 -4.96 -17.75 -10.77
N PRO A 260 -5.89 -18.72 -10.57
CA PRO A 260 -7.20 -18.44 -9.99
C PRO A 260 -7.18 -17.80 -8.59
N GLN A 261 -6.11 -17.98 -7.82
CA GLN A 261 -5.91 -17.37 -6.50
C GLN A 261 -5.25 -15.98 -6.58
N GLY A 262 -4.90 -15.54 -7.78
CA GLY A 262 -4.17 -14.28 -8.00
C GLY A 262 -2.66 -14.38 -7.77
N PHE A 263 -2.10 -15.59 -7.70
CA PHE A 263 -0.66 -15.76 -7.58
C PHE A 263 0.03 -15.58 -8.93
N ASP A 264 1.08 -14.77 -8.93
CA ASP A 264 1.99 -14.65 -10.06
C ASP A 264 3.14 -15.70 -9.97
N ALA A 265 4.03 -15.67 -10.95
CA ALA A 265 5.17 -16.57 -10.99
C ALA A 265 6.05 -16.47 -9.74
N LEU A 266 6.18 -15.28 -9.14
CA LEU A 266 7.03 -15.07 -7.97
C LEU A 266 6.39 -15.59 -6.67
N ASP A 267 5.07 -15.44 -6.52
CA ASP A 267 4.33 -16.04 -5.41
C ASP A 267 4.45 -17.56 -5.42
N ARG A 268 4.22 -18.16 -6.61
CA ARG A 268 4.37 -19.61 -6.78
C ARG A 268 5.79 -20.07 -6.52
N LYS A 269 6.81 -19.30 -7.02
CA LYS A 269 8.23 -19.61 -6.79
C LYS A 269 8.57 -19.57 -5.30
N LEU A 270 8.02 -18.59 -4.53
CA LEU A 270 8.26 -18.53 -3.10
C LEU A 270 7.68 -19.75 -2.38
N LEU A 271 6.43 -20.07 -2.63
CA LEU A 271 5.77 -21.21 -1.97
C LEU A 271 6.42 -22.55 -2.37
N SER A 272 6.69 -22.77 -3.67
CA SER A 272 7.37 -24.00 -4.12
C SER A 272 8.78 -24.12 -3.57
N THR A 273 9.52 -23.01 -3.48
CA THR A 273 10.87 -23.01 -2.87
C THR A 273 10.81 -23.43 -1.40
N ILE A 274 9.85 -22.93 -0.62
CA ILE A 274 9.69 -23.36 0.78
C ILE A 274 9.34 -24.85 0.86
N ILE A 275 8.43 -25.31 0.01
CA ILE A 275 7.99 -26.71 0.01
C ILE A 275 9.09 -27.66 -0.43
N GLU A 276 9.75 -27.38 -1.57
CA GLU A 276 10.66 -28.32 -2.22
C GLU A 276 12.09 -28.26 -1.69
N LYS A 277 12.59 -27.05 -1.36
CA LYS A 277 13.98 -26.86 -0.93
C LYS A 277 14.16 -26.80 0.58
N PHE A 278 13.10 -26.50 1.32
CA PHE A 278 13.15 -26.34 2.77
C PHE A 278 12.12 -27.21 3.52
N ASP A 279 11.64 -28.28 2.88
CA ASP A 279 10.72 -29.27 3.47
C ASP A 279 9.47 -28.63 4.13
N GLY A 280 8.96 -27.54 3.52
CA GLY A 280 7.83 -26.76 4.06
C GLY A 280 8.19 -25.74 5.12
N GLY A 281 9.44 -25.64 5.50
CA GLY A 281 9.96 -24.71 6.50
C GLY A 281 10.11 -25.30 7.89
N PRO A 282 10.48 -24.49 8.91
CA PRO A 282 10.68 -23.05 8.86
C PRO A 282 11.97 -22.61 8.19
N VAL A 283 11.92 -21.55 7.36
CA VAL A 283 13.08 -20.98 6.67
C VAL A 283 13.23 -19.49 6.97
N GLY A 284 14.47 -19.04 7.21
CA GLY A 284 14.78 -17.63 7.41
C GLY A 284 14.60 -16.79 6.14
N ILE A 285 14.23 -15.52 6.29
CA ILE A 285 13.95 -14.64 5.15
C ILE A 285 15.17 -14.44 4.24
N GLU A 286 16.37 -14.34 4.81
CA GLU A 286 17.62 -14.16 4.05
C GLU A 286 17.92 -15.38 3.17
N SER A 287 17.75 -16.60 3.73
CA SER A 287 17.94 -17.84 2.98
C SER A 287 16.90 -17.97 1.85
N LEU A 288 15.65 -17.56 2.13
CA LEU A 288 14.58 -17.59 1.15
C LEU A 288 14.82 -16.57 0.03
N ALA A 289 15.20 -15.34 0.37
CA ALA A 289 15.56 -14.27 -0.57
C ALA A 289 16.70 -14.71 -1.51
N ALA A 290 17.76 -15.27 -0.95
CA ALA A 290 18.87 -15.83 -1.73
C ALA A 290 18.45 -16.99 -2.63
N ALA A 291 17.60 -17.91 -2.15
CA ALA A 291 17.15 -19.07 -2.92
C ALA A 291 16.22 -18.71 -4.09
N ILE A 292 15.50 -17.59 -3.97
CA ILE A 292 14.57 -17.08 -4.99
C ILE A 292 15.30 -16.10 -5.94
N GLY A 293 16.36 -15.43 -5.46
CA GLY A 293 17.05 -14.36 -6.19
C GLY A 293 16.30 -13.03 -6.14
N GLU A 294 15.67 -12.73 -5.01
CA GLU A 294 14.90 -11.50 -4.77
C GLU A 294 15.39 -10.77 -3.52
N GLU A 295 15.12 -9.47 -3.45
CA GLU A 295 15.43 -8.69 -2.26
C GLU A 295 14.49 -9.05 -1.10
N ARG A 296 15.05 -9.11 0.12
CA ARG A 296 14.29 -9.32 1.35
C ARG A 296 13.07 -8.40 1.47
N GLY A 297 13.26 -7.10 1.18
CA GLY A 297 12.19 -6.11 1.26
C GLY A 297 11.01 -6.43 0.35
N THR A 298 11.27 -6.91 -0.88
CA THR A 298 10.23 -7.36 -1.82
C THR A 298 9.43 -8.52 -1.23
N LEU A 299 10.10 -9.49 -0.63
CA LEU A 299 9.42 -10.63 0.00
C LEU A 299 8.54 -10.18 1.16
N GLU A 300 9.07 -9.38 2.10
CA GLU A 300 8.38 -8.96 3.32
C GLU A 300 7.23 -7.97 3.08
N ASP A 301 7.39 -7.04 2.12
CA ASP A 301 6.42 -5.95 1.93
C ASP A 301 5.38 -6.23 0.86
N VAL A 302 5.72 -7.06 -0.14
CA VAL A 302 4.89 -7.21 -1.33
C VAL A 302 4.28 -8.61 -1.44
N ILE A 303 5.05 -9.66 -1.11
CA ILE A 303 4.63 -11.04 -1.31
C ILE A 303 3.99 -11.64 -0.06
N GLU A 304 4.72 -11.63 1.05
CA GLU A 304 4.28 -12.28 2.30
C GLU A 304 2.90 -11.79 2.80
N PRO A 305 2.59 -10.46 2.80
CA PRO A 305 1.33 -10.00 3.39
C PRO A 305 0.09 -10.64 2.77
N PHE A 306 0.09 -10.79 1.46
CA PHE A 306 -1.02 -11.44 0.76
C PHE A 306 -1.07 -12.95 1.03
N LEU A 307 0.05 -13.65 0.93
CA LEU A 307 0.13 -15.08 1.15
C LEU A 307 -0.23 -15.47 2.59
N ILE A 308 0.17 -14.65 3.57
CA ILE A 308 -0.17 -14.85 4.99
C ILE A 308 -1.67 -14.66 5.21
N GLN A 309 -2.24 -13.58 4.67
CA GLN A 309 -3.66 -13.30 4.82
C GLN A 309 -4.53 -14.38 4.16
N GLN A 310 -4.12 -14.88 3.00
CA GLN A 310 -4.82 -15.96 2.32
C GLN A 310 -4.57 -17.35 2.96
N GLY A 311 -3.74 -17.40 4.01
CA GLY A 311 -3.47 -18.63 4.74
C GLY A 311 -2.56 -19.63 4.01
N PHE A 312 -1.77 -19.20 3.01
CA PHE A 312 -0.81 -20.06 2.30
C PHE A 312 0.57 -20.05 2.93
N LEU A 313 0.92 -18.98 3.63
CA LEU A 313 2.19 -18.80 4.31
C LEU A 313 1.95 -18.48 5.79
N MET A 314 2.77 -19.04 6.66
CA MET A 314 2.77 -18.74 8.09
C MET A 314 4.14 -18.21 8.51
N ARG A 315 4.14 -17.13 9.32
CA ARG A 315 5.34 -16.55 9.92
C ARG A 315 5.46 -17.02 11.37
N THR A 316 6.55 -17.67 11.70
CA THR A 316 6.87 -18.15 13.04
C THR A 316 8.13 -17.49 13.60
N ALA A 317 8.41 -17.66 14.88
CA ALA A 317 9.66 -17.19 15.49
C ALA A 317 10.93 -17.79 14.83
N ARG A 318 10.81 -18.98 14.21
CA ARG A 318 11.92 -19.67 13.53
C ARG A 318 12.01 -19.33 12.04
N GLY A 319 11.01 -18.68 11.44
CA GLY A 319 10.98 -18.37 10.02
C GLY A 319 9.62 -18.59 9.38
N ARG A 320 9.63 -18.70 8.04
CA ARG A 320 8.45 -18.85 7.18
C ARG A 320 8.16 -20.33 6.94
N MET A 321 6.89 -20.68 6.96
CA MET A 321 6.41 -22.05 6.74
C MET A 321 5.26 -22.04 5.73
N ALA A 322 5.26 -23.00 4.80
CA ALA A 322 4.14 -23.27 3.94
C ALA A 322 3.02 -23.96 4.74
N THR A 323 1.78 -23.52 4.55
CA THR A 323 0.61 -24.11 5.21
C THR A 323 0.07 -25.29 4.41
N ARG A 324 -0.90 -26.01 4.99
CA ARG A 324 -1.62 -27.07 4.27
C ARG A 324 -2.27 -26.55 2.97
N ALA A 325 -2.78 -25.31 2.98
CA ALA A 325 -3.38 -24.70 1.79
C ALA A 325 -2.37 -24.54 0.65
N ALA A 326 -1.09 -24.21 0.96
CA ALA A 326 -0.04 -24.13 -0.04
C ALA A 326 0.24 -25.48 -0.70
N TYR A 327 0.34 -26.57 0.06
CA TYR A 327 0.52 -27.89 -0.50
C TYR A 327 -0.64 -28.32 -1.41
N LEU A 328 -1.88 -28.09 -0.96
CA LEU A 328 -3.07 -28.43 -1.74
C LEU A 328 -3.15 -27.61 -3.04
N HIS A 329 -2.72 -26.36 -3.03
CA HIS A 329 -2.67 -25.50 -4.20
C HIS A 329 -1.75 -26.07 -5.30
N PHE A 330 -0.64 -26.69 -4.93
CA PHE A 330 0.27 -27.38 -5.85
C PHE A 330 -0.11 -28.85 -6.12
N GLY A 331 -1.25 -29.33 -5.62
CA GLY A 331 -1.66 -30.73 -5.75
C GLY A 331 -0.79 -31.70 -4.95
N LEU A 332 -0.06 -31.19 -3.95
CA LEU A 332 0.83 -31.98 -3.11
C LEU A 332 0.15 -32.40 -1.81
N LYS A 333 0.55 -33.57 -1.29
CA LYS A 333 0.08 -34.05 0.01
C LYS A 333 0.84 -33.29 1.13
N ALA A 334 0.10 -32.61 2.00
CA ALA A 334 0.70 -31.95 3.15
C ALA A 334 1.30 -32.98 4.13
N PRO A 335 2.50 -32.70 4.70
CA PRO A 335 3.10 -33.60 5.67
C PRO A 335 2.23 -33.71 6.94
N GLU A 336 2.07 -34.93 7.47
CA GLU A 336 1.29 -35.18 8.67
C GLU A 336 1.94 -34.67 9.96
N ARG A 337 3.26 -34.41 9.93
CA ARG A 337 4.05 -33.92 11.08
C ARG A 337 4.38 -32.45 10.92
N GLY A 338 3.85 -31.61 11.83
CA GLY A 338 4.31 -30.23 12.02
C GLY A 338 3.24 -29.16 12.11
N LEU A 339 2.03 -29.39 11.60
CA LEU A 339 0.95 -28.40 11.67
C LEU A 339 0.02 -28.54 12.88
N ALA A 340 0.11 -29.66 13.61
CA ALA A 340 -0.81 -29.98 14.72
C ALA A 340 -0.33 -29.53 16.11
N ASN A 341 0.91 -29.06 16.27
CA ASN A 341 1.50 -28.76 17.59
C ASN A 341 2.17 -27.37 17.68
N LEU A 342 1.68 -26.37 16.98
CA LEU A 342 1.98 -24.99 17.34
C LEU A 342 0.80 -24.47 18.16
N PRO A 343 0.98 -24.23 19.48
CA PRO A 343 -0.06 -23.57 20.28
C PRO A 343 -0.28 -22.19 19.66
N LEU A 344 -1.48 -21.96 19.14
CA LEU A 344 -1.90 -20.67 18.58
C LEU A 344 -1.97 -19.57 19.66
N PHE A 345 -2.01 -19.96 20.93
CA PHE A 345 -1.92 -19.07 22.10
C PHE A 345 -1.52 -19.92 23.33
N GLU A 346 -0.39 -19.64 23.96
CA GLU A 346 -0.25 -19.90 25.40
C GLU A 346 -0.96 -18.74 26.12
N PRO A 347 -1.95 -19.00 26.98
CA PRO A 347 -2.45 -17.95 27.86
C PRO A 347 -1.33 -17.61 28.86
N ASP A 348 -0.99 -16.33 28.93
CA ASP A 348 -0.07 -15.77 29.92
C ASP A 348 -0.47 -16.24 31.33
N LYS A 349 0.52 -16.81 32.05
CA LYS A 349 0.43 -17.08 33.48
C LYS A 349 0.83 -15.84 34.26
#